data_e1035c5ecd46ac2609536977e2429e9d
#
_entry.id   e1035c5ecd46ac2609536977e2429e9d
#
_cell.length_a   1.000
_cell.length_b   1.000
_cell.length_c   1.000
_cell.angle_alpha   90.00
_cell.angle_beta   90.00
_cell.angle_gamma   90.00
#
_symmetry.space_group_name_H-M   'P 1'
#
loop_
_entity.id
_entity.type
_entity.pdbx_description
1 polymer ?
#
loop_
_entity_poly.entity_id
_entity_poly.type
_entity_poly.pdbx_seq_one_letter_code
_entity_poly.pdbx_strand_id
1 'polypeptide(L)'
;MNVSMTVNGEQVSHDVEPRQLLVHFLRETLDLTGTHWGCDTSNCGACVVLLDGKPVKSCTILSAMAAGHEVRTVESLEVDGKLDPVQQGFHELHALQCGFCTPGMMMTIRALLDENPDPTEHEIRVAISGGICRCTGYKNIVAAVQWAAEHEADTRQEV
;
A
#
# COMPACT_ATOMS: atom_id res chain seq x y z
N MET A 1 -10.45 19.94 -14.29
CA MET A 1 -9.15 19.94 -14.97
C MET A 1 -8.79 18.53 -15.36
N ASN A 2 -8.17 18.32 -16.51
CA ASN A 2 -7.74 16.98 -16.90
C ASN A 2 -6.46 16.59 -16.14
N VAL A 3 -6.45 15.38 -15.59
CA VAL A 3 -5.31 14.79 -14.87
C VAL A 3 -5.00 13.44 -15.51
N SER A 4 -3.74 13.21 -15.85
CA SER A 4 -3.26 11.97 -16.44
C SER A 4 -2.12 11.43 -15.58
N MET A 5 -2.18 10.14 -15.22
CA MET A 5 -1.17 9.44 -14.42
C MET A 5 -1.16 7.96 -14.77
N THR A 6 -0.13 7.23 -14.33
CA THR A 6 -0.12 5.76 -14.39
C THR A 6 -0.66 5.22 -13.07
N VAL A 7 -1.66 4.34 -13.12
CA VAL A 7 -2.20 3.67 -11.92
C VAL A 7 -2.13 2.16 -12.14
N ASN A 8 -1.40 1.46 -11.27
CA ASN A 8 -1.18 0.01 -11.34
C ASN A 8 -0.69 -0.46 -12.73
N GLY A 9 0.19 0.34 -13.36
CA GLY A 9 0.75 0.05 -14.68
C GLY A 9 -0.11 0.51 -15.86
N GLU A 10 -1.33 1.00 -15.65
CA GLU A 10 -2.23 1.48 -16.69
C GLU A 10 -2.27 3.02 -16.75
N GLN A 11 -2.21 3.58 -17.95
CA GLN A 11 -2.39 5.02 -18.16
C GLN A 11 -3.87 5.39 -18.03
N VAL A 12 -4.17 6.29 -17.10
CA VAL A 12 -5.52 6.82 -16.89
C VAL A 12 -5.54 8.32 -17.10
N SER A 13 -6.66 8.84 -17.62
CA SER A 13 -6.87 10.26 -17.83
C SER A 13 -8.32 10.62 -17.56
N HIS A 14 -8.55 11.50 -16.59
CA HIS A 14 -9.90 11.90 -16.16
C HIS A 14 -9.98 13.39 -15.87
N ASP A 15 -11.16 13.97 -16.06
CA ASP A 15 -11.46 15.30 -15.57
C ASP A 15 -11.81 15.23 -14.07
N VAL A 16 -11.07 16.01 -13.29
CA VAL A 16 -11.20 16.05 -11.83
C VAL A 16 -11.45 17.47 -11.32
N GLU A 17 -12.07 17.58 -10.16
CA GLU A 17 -12.09 18.85 -9.45
C GLU A 17 -10.67 19.17 -8.93
N PRO A 18 -10.22 20.45 -8.98
CA PRO A 18 -8.87 20.83 -8.54
C PRO A 18 -8.52 20.46 -7.11
N ARG A 19 -9.54 20.33 -6.25
CA ARG A 19 -9.41 19.96 -4.81
C ARG A 19 -9.61 18.48 -4.52
N GLN A 20 -9.85 17.64 -5.55
CA GLN A 20 -10.08 16.21 -5.35
C GLN A 20 -8.83 15.55 -4.77
N LEU A 21 -8.98 14.85 -3.64
CA LEU A 21 -7.91 14.07 -3.03
C LEU A 21 -7.64 12.79 -3.84
N LEU A 22 -6.39 12.35 -3.84
CA LEU A 22 -5.99 11.12 -4.54
C LEU A 22 -6.76 9.90 -4.06
N VAL A 23 -7.06 9.78 -2.75
CA VAL A 23 -7.87 8.69 -2.20
C VAL A 23 -9.27 8.64 -2.81
N HIS A 24 -9.92 9.77 -3.02
CA HIS A 24 -11.24 9.83 -3.65
C HIS A 24 -11.16 9.51 -5.14
N PHE A 25 -10.12 9.99 -5.83
CA PHE A 25 -9.89 9.65 -7.23
C PHE A 25 -9.73 8.14 -7.42
N LEU A 26 -8.91 7.49 -6.60
CA LEU A 26 -8.71 6.04 -6.66
C LEU A 26 -10.02 5.28 -6.40
N ARG A 27 -10.73 5.64 -5.33
CA ARG A 27 -11.90 4.89 -4.88
C ARG A 27 -13.18 5.15 -5.68
N GLU A 28 -13.40 6.43 -6.05
CA GLU A 28 -14.70 6.88 -6.58
C GLU A 28 -14.65 7.06 -8.10
N THR A 29 -13.49 7.39 -8.67
CA THR A 29 -13.33 7.59 -10.13
C THR A 29 -12.83 6.31 -10.80
N LEU A 30 -11.86 5.62 -10.19
CA LEU A 30 -11.27 4.39 -10.75
C LEU A 30 -11.85 3.10 -10.16
N ASP A 31 -12.75 3.19 -9.17
CA ASP A 31 -13.34 2.04 -8.45
C ASP A 31 -12.30 1.10 -7.78
N LEU A 32 -11.10 1.63 -7.48
CA LEU A 32 -10.04 0.92 -6.75
C LEU A 32 -10.29 1.06 -5.25
N THR A 33 -11.20 0.25 -4.73
CA THR A 33 -11.70 0.36 -3.34
C THR A 33 -10.80 -0.30 -2.30
N GLY A 34 -9.74 -1.00 -2.70
CA GLY A 34 -8.76 -1.61 -1.79
C GLY A 34 -8.00 -0.57 -0.95
N THR A 35 -7.77 0.64 -1.47
CA THR A 35 -7.26 1.74 -0.66
C THR A 35 -8.33 2.23 0.30
N HIS A 36 -8.17 2.05 1.61
CA HIS A 36 -9.13 2.48 2.62
C HIS A 36 -8.91 3.92 3.07
N TRP A 37 -9.94 4.55 3.59
CA TRP A 37 -9.90 5.89 4.16
C TRP A 37 -10.56 5.91 5.53
N GLY A 38 -9.75 5.95 6.60
CA GLY A 38 -10.22 5.80 7.98
C GLY A 38 -10.15 7.07 8.84
N CYS A 39 -9.57 8.15 8.32
CA CYS A 39 -9.51 9.44 9.02
C CYS A 39 -9.36 10.61 8.03
N ASP A 40 -9.62 11.84 8.52
CA ASP A 40 -9.39 13.08 7.79
C ASP A 40 -8.19 13.89 8.34
N THR A 41 -7.42 13.28 9.24
CA THR A 41 -6.34 13.93 10.00
C THR A 41 -4.96 13.40 9.67
N SER A 42 -4.83 12.58 8.62
CA SER A 42 -3.56 12.00 8.18
C SER A 42 -2.86 11.07 9.20
N ASN A 43 -3.60 10.56 10.19
CA ASN A 43 -3.01 9.77 11.29
C ASN A 43 -3.07 8.25 11.05
N CYS A 44 -4.18 7.72 10.49
CA CYS A 44 -4.45 6.27 10.55
C CYS A 44 -3.59 5.40 9.62
N GLY A 45 -3.09 5.92 8.52
CA GLY A 45 -2.25 5.17 7.56
C GLY A 45 -3.01 4.18 6.67
N ALA A 46 -4.34 4.05 6.79
CA ALA A 46 -5.13 3.11 5.99
C ALA A 46 -5.15 3.46 4.49
N CYS A 47 -4.89 4.71 4.14
CA CYS A 47 -4.90 5.22 2.77
C CYS A 47 -3.52 5.22 2.09
N VAL A 48 -2.52 4.55 2.64
CA VAL A 48 -1.18 4.51 2.04
C VAL A 48 -1.23 3.82 0.69
N VAL A 49 -0.64 4.49 -0.29
CA VAL A 49 -0.35 3.99 -1.65
C VAL A 49 1.12 4.26 -1.96
N LEU A 50 1.67 3.70 -3.03
CA LEU A 50 2.99 4.10 -3.51
C LEU A 50 2.84 5.16 -4.60
N LEU A 51 3.57 6.25 -4.46
CA LEU A 51 3.75 7.28 -5.48
C LEU A 51 5.22 7.27 -5.90
N ASP A 52 5.50 6.87 -7.14
CA ASP A 52 6.85 6.63 -7.63
C ASP A 52 7.68 5.73 -6.70
N GLY A 53 7.05 4.64 -6.23
CA GLY A 53 7.66 3.67 -5.32
C GLY A 53 7.74 4.10 -3.85
N LYS A 54 7.35 5.33 -3.49
CA LYS A 54 7.41 5.84 -2.11
C LYS A 54 6.05 5.78 -1.42
N PRO A 55 5.98 5.33 -0.16
CA PRO A 55 4.72 5.26 0.58
C PRO A 55 4.22 6.67 0.93
N VAL A 56 3.01 6.99 0.49
CA VAL A 56 2.37 8.28 0.75
C VAL A 56 0.93 8.09 1.23
N LYS A 57 0.44 9.01 2.04
CA LYS A 57 -0.97 9.02 2.47
C LYS A 57 -1.82 9.72 1.43
N SER A 58 -2.54 8.97 0.61
CA SER A 58 -3.35 9.49 -0.49
C SER A 58 -4.45 10.48 -0.05
N CYS A 59 -4.84 10.47 1.24
CA CYS A 59 -5.78 11.44 1.80
C CYS A 59 -5.17 12.85 2.02
N THR A 60 -3.88 13.05 1.77
CA THR A 60 -3.20 14.34 1.90
C THR A 60 -2.62 14.85 0.57
N ILE A 61 -2.84 14.11 -0.50
CA ILE A 61 -2.35 14.44 -1.85
C ILE A 61 -3.54 14.78 -2.74
N LEU A 62 -3.48 15.89 -3.45
CA LEU A 62 -4.44 16.21 -4.49
C LEU A 62 -4.18 15.33 -5.72
N SER A 63 -5.23 14.88 -6.40
CA SER A 63 -5.11 14.11 -7.65
C SER A 63 -4.27 14.86 -8.69
N ALA A 64 -4.39 16.17 -8.73
CA ALA A 64 -3.60 17.04 -9.61
C ALA A 64 -2.08 16.97 -9.34
N MET A 65 -1.67 16.69 -8.10
CA MET A 65 -0.24 16.55 -7.73
C MET A 65 0.34 15.19 -8.15
N ALA A 66 -0.49 14.20 -8.39
CA ALA A 66 -0.09 12.90 -8.90
C ALA A 66 -0.05 12.84 -10.45
N ALA A 67 -0.36 13.95 -11.12
CA ALA A 67 -0.29 14.03 -12.59
C ALA A 67 1.13 13.74 -13.09
N GLY A 68 1.25 12.85 -14.06
CA GLY A 68 2.53 12.43 -14.64
C GLY A 68 3.34 11.44 -13.79
N HIS A 69 2.85 11.05 -12.63
CA HIS A 69 3.49 10.10 -11.71
C HIS A 69 2.88 8.70 -11.81
N GLU A 70 3.57 7.71 -11.24
CA GLU A 70 3.08 6.36 -11.08
C GLU A 70 2.49 6.17 -9.68
N VAL A 71 1.25 5.69 -9.63
CA VAL A 71 0.55 5.32 -8.40
C VAL A 71 0.35 3.80 -8.37
N ARG A 72 0.77 3.14 -7.30
CA ARG A 72 0.48 1.73 -7.06
C ARG A 72 -0.38 1.57 -5.82
N THR A 73 -1.45 0.79 -5.95
CA THR A 73 -2.38 0.46 -4.86
C THR A 73 -2.26 -1.03 -4.51
N VAL A 74 -2.93 -1.46 -3.44
CA VAL A 74 -2.89 -2.85 -2.98
C VAL A 74 -3.35 -3.85 -4.04
N GLU A 75 -4.22 -3.42 -4.95
CA GLU A 75 -4.71 -4.23 -6.06
C GLU A 75 -3.59 -4.65 -7.04
N SER A 76 -2.48 -3.91 -7.08
CA SER A 76 -1.34 -4.23 -7.94
C SER A 76 -0.36 -5.24 -7.34
N LEU A 77 -0.58 -5.68 -6.11
CA LEU A 77 0.34 -6.61 -5.45
C LEU A 77 0.17 -8.04 -5.97
N GLU A 78 -1.06 -8.46 -6.21
CA GLU A 78 -1.33 -9.75 -6.83
C GLU A 78 -1.07 -9.67 -8.34
N VAL A 79 -0.34 -10.64 -8.88
CA VAL A 79 -0.04 -10.74 -10.31
C VAL A 79 -0.39 -12.16 -10.79
N ASP A 80 -1.22 -12.27 -11.82
CA ASP A 80 -1.61 -13.54 -12.45
C ASP A 80 -2.14 -14.61 -11.47
N GLY A 81 -2.91 -14.19 -10.47
CA GLY A 81 -3.48 -15.07 -9.45
C GLY A 81 -2.48 -15.50 -8.37
N LYS A 82 -1.27 -14.95 -8.39
CA LYS A 82 -0.25 -15.18 -7.35
C LYS A 82 -0.20 -14.00 -6.39
N LEU A 83 -0.34 -14.29 -5.12
CA LEU A 83 -0.20 -13.29 -4.06
C LEU A 83 1.27 -12.84 -3.96
N ASP A 84 1.45 -11.53 -3.75
CA ASP A 84 2.75 -10.98 -3.32
C ASP A 84 3.19 -11.61 -1.99
N PRO A 85 4.49 -11.84 -1.75
CA PRO A 85 4.98 -12.39 -0.47
C PRO A 85 4.46 -11.66 0.77
N VAL A 86 4.23 -10.34 0.68
CA VAL A 86 3.62 -9.57 1.77
C VAL A 86 2.18 -10.02 2.02
N GLN A 87 1.39 -10.19 0.97
CA GLN A 87 0.00 -10.67 1.10
C GLN A 87 -0.04 -12.08 1.67
N GLN A 88 0.84 -12.96 1.18
CA GLN A 88 0.92 -14.34 1.64
C GLN A 88 1.37 -14.40 3.11
N GLY A 89 2.38 -13.64 3.52
CA GLY A 89 2.81 -13.54 4.91
C GLY A 89 1.69 -13.09 5.84
N PHE A 90 0.87 -12.12 5.42
CA PHE A 90 -0.32 -11.72 6.18
C PHE A 90 -1.34 -12.83 6.33
N HIS A 91 -1.53 -13.65 5.30
CA HIS A 91 -2.41 -14.81 5.34
C HIS A 91 -1.86 -15.89 6.28
N GLU A 92 -0.62 -16.33 6.07
CA GLU A 92 0.01 -17.45 6.79
C GLU A 92 0.18 -17.16 8.30
N LEU A 93 0.56 -15.93 8.64
CA LEU A 93 0.83 -15.53 10.03
C LEU A 93 -0.37 -14.89 10.73
N HIS A 94 -1.55 -14.90 10.10
CA HIS A 94 -2.77 -14.28 10.63
C HIS A 94 -2.55 -12.82 11.06
N ALA A 95 -1.86 -12.04 10.20
CA ALA A 95 -1.47 -10.67 10.48
C ALA A 95 -2.62 -9.65 10.29
N LEU A 96 -3.83 -10.12 10.09
CA LEU A 96 -5.04 -9.30 9.97
C LEU A 96 -6.20 -9.90 10.75
N GLN A 97 -7.14 -9.06 11.16
CA GLN A 97 -8.42 -9.47 11.75
C GLN A 97 -9.56 -8.77 11.00
N CYS A 98 -9.92 -7.51 11.34
CA CYS A 98 -10.95 -6.80 10.61
C CYS A 98 -10.55 -6.42 9.17
N GLY A 99 -9.26 -6.37 8.85
CA GLY A 99 -8.73 -6.08 7.51
C GLY A 99 -8.68 -4.59 7.14
N PHE A 100 -9.19 -3.67 7.98
CA PHE A 100 -9.31 -2.27 7.59
C PHE A 100 -7.96 -1.56 7.42
N CYS A 101 -6.98 -1.81 8.28
CA CYS A 101 -5.64 -1.25 8.17
C CYS A 101 -4.76 -1.99 7.15
N THR A 102 -5.16 -3.18 6.74
CA THR A 102 -4.32 -4.14 6.02
C THR A 102 -3.79 -3.61 4.69
N PRO A 103 -4.58 -2.98 3.80
CA PRO A 103 -4.06 -2.47 2.53
C PRO A 103 -2.95 -1.43 2.71
N GLY A 104 -3.16 -0.45 3.60
CA GLY A 104 -2.15 0.57 3.89
C GLY A 104 -0.88 0.00 4.52
N MET A 105 -1.01 -1.00 5.40
CA MET A 105 0.12 -1.73 5.96
C MET A 105 0.90 -2.47 4.89
N MET A 106 0.22 -3.21 4.00
CA MET A 106 0.86 -3.95 2.92
C MET A 106 1.64 -3.02 1.98
N MET A 107 1.08 -1.88 1.60
CA MET A 107 1.77 -0.91 0.74
C MET A 107 3.00 -0.31 1.43
N THR A 108 2.90 0.00 2.73
CA THR A 108 4.04 0.48 3.53
C THR A 108 5.15 -0.58 3.61
N ILE A 109 4.77 -1.84 3.84
CA ILE A 109 5.71 -2.96 3.94
C ILE A 109 6.34 -3.26 2.58
N ARG A 110 5.57 -3.21 1.50
CA ARG A 110 6.11 -3.40 0.16
C ARG A 110 7.20 -2.38 -0.14
N ALA A 111 6.98 -1.09 0.16
CA ALA A 111 8.00 -0.07 0.02
C ALA A 111 9.25 -0.34 0.87
N LEU A 112 9.06 -0.81 2.10
CA LEU A 112 10.19 -1.19 2.97
C LEU A 112 11.03 -2.30 2.35
N LEU A 113 10.38 -3.40 1.89
CA LEU A 113 11.07 -4.55 1.32
C LEU A 113 11.71 -4.26 -0.05
N ASP A 114 11.16 -3.32 -0.82
CA ASP A 114 11.76 -2.84 -2.07
C ASP A 114 13.06 -2.06 -1.80
N GLU A 115 13.11 -1.31 -0.69
CA GLU A 115 14.31 -0.54 -0.28
C GLU A 115 15.31 -1.38 0.52
N ASN A 116 14.82 -2.20 1.44
CA ASN A 116 15.61 -3.06 2.31
C ASN A 116 15.01 -4.48 2.35
N PRO A 117 15.56 -5.44 1.60
CA PRO A 117 15.01 -6.79 1.50
C PRO A 117 15.21 -7.66 2.76
N ASP A 118 16.05 -7.24 3.71
CA ASP A 118 16.30 -7.96 4.97
C ASP A 118 16.22 -7.01 6.16
N PRO A 119 15.02 -6.47 6.46
CA PRO A 119 14.86 -5.49 7.53
C PRO A 119 14.92 -6.14 8.91
N THR A 120 15.60 -5.49 9.84
CA THR A 120 15.56 -5.85 11.25
C THR A 120 14.16 -5.62 11.84
N GLU A 121 13.82 -6.31 12.93
CA GLU A 121 12.55 -6.09 13.64
C GLU A 121 12.34 -4.61 14.00
N HIS A 122 13.40 -3.90 14.37
CA HIS A 122 13.32 -2.47 14.69
C HIS A 122 12.92 -1.64 13.46
N GLU A 123 13.54 -1.87 12.31
CA GLU A 123 13.21 -1.18 11.06
C GLU A 123 11.77 -1.45 10.62
N ILE A 124 11.30 -2.71 10.76
CA ILE A 124 9.91 -3.07 10.50
C ILE A 124 8.97 -2.26 11.39
N ARG A 125 9.22 -2.21 12.70
CA ARG A 125 8.39 -1.47 13.65
C ARG A 125 8.38 0.03 13.36
N VAL A 126 9.51 0.60 12.97
CA VAL A 126 9.60 2.01 12.56
C VAL A 126 8.77 2.24 11.29
N ALA A 127 8.93 1.41 10.28
CA ALA A 127 8.20 1.56 9.01
C ALA A 127 6.67 1.52 9.20
N ILE A 128 6.16 0.56 9.97
CA ILE A 128 4.71 0.40 10.19
C ILE A 128 4.15 1.36 11.26
N SER A 129 4.98 2.16 11.93
CA SER A 129 4.53 3.07 13.00
C SER A 129 3.51 4.13 12.55
N GLY A 130 3.51 4.45 11.25
CA GLY A 130 2.55 5.36 10.63
C GLY A 130 1.16 4.75 10.36
N GLY A 131 0.97 3.45 10.61
CA GLY A 131 -0.29 2.72 10.40
C GLY A 131 -0.92 2.29 11.72
N ILE A 132 -2.20 2.60 11.93
CA ILE A 132 -2.93 2.25 13.17
C ILE A 132 -3.71 0.97 12.95
N CYS A 133 -3.37 -0.07 13.71
CA CYS A 133 -4.15 -1.30 13.82
C CYS A 133 -4.72 -1.46 15.23
N ARG A 134 -6.05 -1.57 15.36
CA ARG A 134 -6.72 -1.74 16.66
C ARG A 134 -6.85 -3.21 17.08
N CYS A 135 -6.63 -4.15 16.16
CA CYS A 135 -6.98 -5.55 16.35
C CYS A 135 -5.80 -6.44 16.75
N THR A 136 -4.66 -6.33 16.05
CA THR A 136 -3.59 -7.34 16.05
C THR A 136 -2.54 -7.17 17.14
N GLY A 137 -2.40 -5.98 17.71
CA GLY A 137 -1.25 -5.63 18.57
C GLY A 137 0.09 -5.64 17.84
N TYR A 138 0.08 -5.63 16.50
CA TYR A 138 1.24 -5.55 15.59
C TYR A 138 2.19 -6.75 15.57
N LYS A 139 2.15 -7.65 16.56
CA LYS A 139 3.08 -8.78 16.66
C LYS A 139 3.07 -9.66 15.41
N ASN A 140 1.88 -10.06 14.97
CA ASN A 140 1.75 -10.92 13.78
C ASN A 140 2.08 -10.15 12.49
N ILE A 141 1.86 -8.84 12.45
CA ILE A 141 2.28 -8.01 11.31
C ILE A 141 3.81 -8.02 11.18
N VAL A 142 4.54 -7.81 12.28
CA VAL A 142 6.01 -7.90 12.28
C VAL A 142 6.48 -9.27 11.82
N ALA A 143 5.89 -10.35 12.33
CA ALA A 143 6.22 -11.71 11.92
C ALA A 143 5.94 -11.95 10.42
N ALA A 144 4.82 -11.42 9.90
CA ALA A 144 4.47 -11.52 8.49
C ALA A 144 5.48 -10.80 7.57
N VAL A 145 6.04 -9.66 8.02
CA VAL A 145 7.08 -8.95 7.26
C VAL A 145 8.37 -9.77 7.21
N GLN A 146 8.79 -10.34 8.35
CA GLN A 146 9.96 -11.20 8.41
C GLN A 146 9.78 -12.43 7.49
N TRP A 147 8.62 -13.07 7.57
CA TRP A 147 8.26 -14.17 6.70
C TRP A 147 8.32 -13.77 5.21
N ALA A 148 7.74 -12.63 4.85
CA ALA A 148 7.76 -12.13 3.47
C ALA A 148 9.20 -11.88 2.98
N ALA A 149 10.05 -11.28 3.80
CA ALA A 149 11.45 -11.02 3.48
C ALA A 149 12.21 -12.33 3.18
N GLU A 150 11.97 -13.38 3.97
CA GLU A 150 12.58 -14.71 3.76
C GLU A 150 12.11 -15.36 2.44
N HIS A 151 10.84 -15.16 2.05
CA HIS A 151 10.24 -15.81 0.87
C HIS A 151 10.34 -14.99 -0.42
N GLU A 152 10.75 -13.72 -0.35
CA GLU A 152 11.03 -12.92 -1.56
C GLU A 152 12.20 -13.47 -2.37
N ALA A 153 13.18 -14.07 -1.70
CA ALA A 153 14.33 -14.67 -2.37
C ALA A 153 13.92 -15.84 -3.28
N ASP A 154 12.89 -16.60 -2.90
CA ASP A 154 12.40 -17.75 -3.65
C ASP A 154 11.62 -17.31 -4.90
N THR A 155 10.81 -16.25 -4.80
CA THR A 155 10.03 -15.72 -5.94
C THR A 155 10.88 -15.00 -6.98
N ARG A 156 12.03 -14.42 -6.60
CA ARG A 156 12.97 -13.77 -7.53
C ARG A 156 13.83 -14.74 -8.31
N GLN A 157 13.91 -16.02 -7.92
CA GLN A 157 14.68 -17.06 -8.61
C GLN A 157 13.87 -17.78 -9.71
N GLU A 158 12.57 -17.56 -9.79
CA GLU A 158 11.67 -18.18 -10.78
C GLU A 158 11.38 -17.31 -12.01
N VAL A 159 12.05 -16.14 -12.16
CA VAL A 159 11.89 -15.22 -13.30
C VAL A 159 13.12 -15.17 -14.18
#